data_9b2799ef17afb486c6dbd27ebd2af597
#
_entry.id   9b2799ef17afb486c6dbd27ebd2af597
#
_cell.length_a   1.000
_cell.length_b   1.000
_cell.length_c   1.000
_cell.angle_alpha   90.00
_cell.angle_beta   90.00
_cell.angle_gamma   90.00
#
_symmetry.space_group_name_H-M   'P 1'
#
loop_
_entity.id
_entity.type
_entity.pdbx_description
1 polymer ?
#
loop_
_entity_poly.entity_id
_entity_poly.type
_entity_poly.pdbx_seq_one_letter_code
_entity_poly.pdbx_strand_id
1 'polypeptide(L)'
;MLYVLISVICSVTVSVVIKLAKQRGIQHLHLIVWNYPVAALATLLFLKPKMVTAPLSTLPWGLYMSLAVLLPMVFLCIAYAIQYSGIVKTEIAQRLSLFIPVSAAFFIFHEAIGVSKLVGIAVGTVAILCSIGWKKAGIAEGNGTWGYALAVFFGMGVIDVLFKKVALYREVPYAYSMLLVFILAMVASLLLLTYRVSVTKERIQFKSVIWGILLGLFNFGNILFYMKAHQALSNSPSVVFTGMNIGVILLGAIVGVGFFGERLTRLNKIGLALAVISVLIIAYL
;
A
#
# COMPACT_ATOMS: atom_id res chain seq x y z
N MET A 1 10.18 -16.25 9.90
CA MET A 1 10.25 -16.13 8.42
C MET A 1 8.97 -16.55 7.69
N LEU A 2 8.27 -17.62 8.11
CA LEU A 2 7.02 -18.07 7.46
C LEU A 2 5.95 -16.95 7.36
N TYR A 3 5.72 -16.20 8.43
CA TYR A 3 4.75 -15.09 8.42
C TYR A 3 5.12 -13.97 7.44
N VAL A 4 6.42 -13.66 7.29
CA VAL A 4 6.90 -12.69 6.28
C VAL A 4 6.55 -13.20 4.88
N LEU A 5 6.84 -14.47 4.58
CA LEU A 5 6.54 -15.07 3.27
C LEU A 5 5.05 -15.03 2.95
N ILE A 6 4.18 -15.41 3.91
CA ILE A 6 2.73 -15.36 3.71
C ILE A 6 2.26 -13.92 3.47
N SER A 7 2.78 -12.96 4.23
CA SER A 7 2.47 -11.54 4.05
C SER A 7 2.89 -11.04 2.66
N VAL A 8 4.08 -11.40 2.19
CA VAL A 8 4.58 -11.09 0.83
C VAL A 8 3.64 -11.66 -0.24
N ILE A 9 3.26 -12.94 -0.12
CA ILE A 9 2.34 -13.60 -1.06
C ILE A 9 0.99 -12.87 -1.06
N CYS A 10 0.43 -12.56 0.11
CA CYS A 10 -0.82 -11.83 0.21
C CYS A 10 -0.72 -10.45 -0.46
N SER A 11 0.36 -9.70 -0.20
CA SER A 11 0.57 -8.38 -0.78
C SER A 11 0.61 -8.40 -2.32
N VAL A 12 1.40 -9.30 -2.90
CA VAL A 12 1.49 -9.43 -4.37
C VAL A 12 0.17 -9.95 -4.95
N THR A 13 -0.53 -10.84 -4.23
CA THR A 13 -1.85 -11.33 -4.67
C THR A 13 -2.88 -10.19 -4.75
N VAL A 14 -2.82 -9.17 -3.88
CA VAL A 14 -3.65 -7.96 -4.01
C VAL A 14 -3.44 -7.31 -5.38
N SER A 15 -2.21 -7.10 -5.81
CA SER A 15 -1.88 -6.52 -7.12
C SER A 15 -2.35 -7.39 -8.28
N VAL A 16 -2.23 -8.72 -8.15
CA VAL A 16 -2.75 -9.71 -9.11
C VAL A 16 -4.26 -9.64 -9.22
N VAL A 17 -4.98 -9.63 -8.09
CA VAL A 17 -6.45 -9.54 -8.04
C VAL A 17 -6.93 -8.26 -8.73
N ILE A 18 -6.30 -7.12 -8.47
CA ILE A 18 -6.62 -5.84 -9.12
C ILE A 18 -6.47 -5.96 -10.64
N LYS A 19 -5.35 -6.52 -11.11
CA LYS A 19 -5.07 -6.66 -12.55
C LYS A 19 -6.05 -7.62 -13.23
N LEU A 20 -6.32 -8.78 -12.63
CA LEU A 20 -7.26 -9.76 -13.17
C LEU A 20 -8.71 -9.26 -13.14
N ALA A 21 -9.14 -8.57 -12.10
CA ALA A 21 -10.47 -7.96 -12.03
C ALA A 21 -10.68 -6.96 -13.17
N LYS A 22 -9.66 -6.13 -13.46
CA LYS A 22 -9.72 -5.20 -14.59
C LYS A 22 -9.82 -5.90 -15.94
N GLN A 23 -9.07 -6.97 -16.17
CA GLN A 23 -9.15 -7.78 -17.40
C GLN A 23 -10.55 -8.38 -17.61
N ARG A 24 -11.31 -8.57 -16.52
CA ARG A 24 -12.71 -9.04 -16.55
C ARG A 24 -13.74 -7.91 -16.59
N GLY A 25 -13.30 -6.67 -16.86
CA GLY A 25 -14.18 -5.51 -17.02
C GLY A 25 -14.70 -4.93 -15.70
N ILE A 26 -14.14 -5.33 -14.55
CA ILE A 26 -14.55 -4.79 -13.26
C ILE A 26 -13.88 -3.44 -13.05
N GLN A 27 -14.68 -2.46 -12.63
CA GLN A 27 -14.18 -1.14 -12.32
C GLN A 27 -13.43 -1.11 -10.99
N HIS A 28 -12.33 -0.37 -10.95
CA HIS A 28 -11.47 -0.29 -9.77
C HIS A 28 -12.20 0.20 -8.53
N LEU A 29 -13.06 1.22 -8.67
CA LEU A 29 -13.81 1.76 -7.54
C LEU A 29 -14.74 0.72 -6.93
N HIS A 30 -15.49 -0.02 -7.76
CA HIS A 30 -16.39 -1.08 -7.29
C HIS A 30 -15.64 -2.21 -6.56
N LEU A 31 -14.42 -2.52 -7.01
CA LEU A 31 -13.56 -3.51 -6.37
C LEU A 31 -13.09 -3.04 -4.99
N ILE A 32 -12.61 -1.79 -4.90
CA ILE A 32 -11.98 -1.23 -3.69
C ILE A 32 -13.00 -0.99 -2.58
N VAL A 33 -14.22 -0.59 -2.92
CA VAL A 33 -15.27 -0.35 -1.92
C VAL A 33 -15.52 -1.58 -1.04
N TRP A 34 -15.51 -2.78 -1.61
CA TRP A 34 -15.73 -4.02 -0.85
C TRP A 34 -14.54 -4.47 -0.01
N ASN A 35 -13.35 -3.90 -0.23
CA ASN A 35 -12.18 -4.16 0.60
C ASN A 35 -12.39 -3.74 2.05
N TYR A 36 -13.01 -2.59 2.30
CA TYR A 36 -13.12 -2.01 3.64
C TYR A 36 -14.11 -2.73 4.56
N PRO A 37 -15.32 -3.16 4.12
CA PRO A 37 -16.17 -4.03 4.92
C PRO A 37 -15.47 -5.31 5.37
N VAL A 38 -14.70 -5.93 4.47
CA VAL A 38 -13.93 -7.13 4.79
C VAL A 38 -12.81 -6.81 5.79
N ALA A 39 -12.08 -5.71 5.60
CA ALA A 39 -11.03 -5.30 6.52
C ALA A 39 -11.58 -4.96 7.91
N ALA A 40 -12.71 -4.26 8.00
CA ALA A 40 -13.36 -3.95 9.27
C ALA A 40 -13.85 -5.22 9.98
N LEU A 41 -14.55 -6.11 9.27
CA LEU A 41 -15.04 -7.39 9.82
C LEU A 41 -13.88 -8.27 10.27
N ALA A 42 -12.85 -8.39 9.47
CA ALA A 42 -11.66 -9.17 9.79
C ALA A 42 -10.91 -8.58 11.01
N THR A 43 -10.85 -7.25 11.14
CA THR A 43 -10.29 -6.60 12.33
C THR A 43 -11.08 -6.98 13.58
N LEU A 44 -12.40 -6.96 13.53
CA LEU A 44 -13.25 -7.40 14.65
C LEU A 44 -13.02 -8.86 15.02
N LEU A 45 -12.95 -9.75 14.04
CA LEU A 45 -12.85 -11.19 14.28
C LEU A 45 -11.45 -11.62 14.76
N PHE A 46 -10.39 -11.09 14.15
CA PHE A 46 -9.02 -11.55 14.38
C PHE A 46 -8.24 -10.70 15.37
N LEU A 47 -8.42 -9.37 15.37
CA LEU A 47 -7.72 -8.48 16.30
C LEU A 47 -8.49 -8.26 17.60
N LYS A 48 -9.81 -8.56 17.61
CA LYS A 48 -10.70 -8.48 18.80
C LYS A 48 -10.44 -7.19 19.60
N PRO A 49 -10.60 -6.00 18.99
CA PRO A 49 -10.25 -4.75 19.64
C PRO A 49 -11.05 -4.58 20.92
N LYS A 50 -10.38 -4.23 22.02
CA LYS A 50 -11.06 -3.85 23.26
C LYS A 50 -11.81 -2.55 22.97
N MET A 51 -13.13 -2.59 23.16
CA MET A 51 -13.97 -1.38 23.01
C MET A 51 -13.58 -0.38 24.09
N VAL A 52 -13.31 0.84 23.67
CA VAL A 52 -12.89 1.92 24.56
C VAL A 52 -14.13 2.73 24.95
N THR A 53 -14.30 2.96 26.24
CA THR A 53 -15.35 3.82 26.80
C THR A 53 -14.93 5.29 26.88
N ALA A 54 -13.81 5.65 26.22
CA ALA A 54 -13.33 7.02 26.16
C ALA A 54 -14.35 7.93 25.47
N PRO A 55 -14.52 9.18 25.93
CA PRO A 55 -15.39 10.13 25.26
C PRO A 55 -14.99 10.31 23.79
N LEU A 56 -15.97 10.36 22.90
CA LEU A 56 -15.73 10.55 21.47
C LEU A 56 -14.91 11.83 21.17
N SER A 57 -14.96 12.82 22.05
CA SER A 57 -14.20 14.07 21.93
C SER A 57 -12.70 13.91 22.10
N THR A 58 -12.23 12.85 22.74
CA THR A 58 -10.79 12.60 22.96
C THR A 58 -10.12 11.85 21.80
N LEU A 59 -10.92 11.34 20.85
CA LEU A 59 -10.40 10.61 19.70
C LEU A 59 -9.71 11.56 18.70
N PRO A 60 -8.59 11.15 18.09
CA PRO A 60 -7.86 11.97 17.11
C PRO A 60 -8.57 11.97 15.73
N TRP A 61 -9.75 12.57 15.68
CA TRP A 61 -10.62 12.58 14.48
C TRP A 61 -9.93 13.11 13.23
N GLY A 62 -9.05 14.12 13.37
CA GLY A 62 -8.28 14.64 12.23
C GLY A 62 -7.42 13.57 11.56
N LEU A 63 -6.79 12.67 12.34
CA LEU A 63 -6.01 11.56 11.81
C LEU A 63 -6.92 10.50 11.16
N TYR A 64 -8.02 10.14 11.83
CA TYR A 64 -8.94 9.12 11.33
C TYR A 64 -9.62 9.56 10.04
N MET A 65 -10.10 10.79 9.95
CA MET A 65 -10.73 11.33 8.73
C MET A 65 -9.74 11.45 7.58
N SER A 66 -8.51 11.92 7.86
CA SER A 66 -7.46 11.97 6.84
C SER A 66 -7.16 10.58 6.27
N LEU A 67 -7.00 9.57 7.12
CA LEU A 67 -6.79 8.18 6.70
C LEU A 67 -8.00 7.61 5.97
N ALA A 68 -9.22 7.90 6.44
CA ALA A 68 -10.46 7.43 5.84
C ALA A 68 -10.63 7.87 4.38
N VAL A 69 -10.17 9.07 4.04
CA VAL A 69 -10.20 9.60 2.68
C VAL A 69 -8.99 9.12 1.86
N LEU A 70 -7.78 9.17 2.45
CA LEU A 70 -6.56 8.82 1.74
C LEU A 70 -6.50 7.34 1.37
N LEU A 71 -6.96 6.44 2.24
CA LEU A 71 -6.91 4.99 1.97
C LEU A 71 -7.61 4.60 0.67
N PRO A 72 -8.91 4.91 0.44
CA PRO A 72 -9.55 4.56 -0.82
C PRO A 72 -8.97 5.31 -2.02
N MET A 73 -8.56 6.57 -1.87
CA MET A 73 -7.97 7.34 -2.97
C MET A 73 -6.63 6.75 -3.42
N VAL A 74 -5.74 6.45 -2.47
CA VAL A 74 -4.43 5.86 -2.78
C VAL A 74 -4.60 4.45 -3.34
N PHE A 75 -5.57 3.68 -2.84
CA PHE A 75 -5.86 2.35 -3.39
C PHE A 75 -6.36 2.43 -4.83
N LEU A 76 -7.15 3.45 -5.18
CA LEU A 76 -7.51 3.75 -6.58
C LEU A 76 -6.27 4.10 -7.41
N CYS A 77 -5.36 4.92 -6.88
CA CYS A 77 -4.10 5.23 -7.56
C CYS A 77 -3.26 3.97 -7.79
N ILE A 78 -3.19 3.04 -6.83
CA ILE A 78 -2.53 1.75 -6.98
C ILE A 78 -3.17 0.96 -8.13
N ALA A 79 -4.50 0.88 -8.15
CA ALA A 79 -5.23 0.14 -9.19
C ALA A 79 -4.98 0.72 -10.59
N TYR A 80 -4.97 2.04 -10.74
CA TYR A 80 -4.63 2.70 -11.98
C TYR A 80 -3.13 2.56 -12.31
N ALA A 81 -2.24 2.66 -11.33
CA ALA A 81 -0.81 2.42 -11.54
C ALA A 81 -0.55 0.99 -12.06
N ILE A 82 -1.19 -0.02 -11.49
CA ILE A 82 -1.10 -1.41 -11.96
C ILE A 82 -1.63 -1.53 -13.39
N GLN A 83 -2.74 -0.87 -13.69
CA GLN A 83 -3.34 -0.90 -15.02
C GLN A 83 -2.43 -0.30 -16.08
N TYR A 84 -1.84 0.87 -15.82
CA TYR A 84 -1.10 1.65 -16.81
C TYR A 84 0.42 1.44 -16.77
N SER A 85 0.97 1.18 -15.60
CA SER A 85 2.43 1.04 -15.40
C SER A 85 2.89 -0.38 -15.13
N GLY A 86 1.94 -1.29 -14.80
CA GLY A 86 2.22 -2.67 -14.45
C GLY A 86 2.49 -2.90 -12.96
N ILE A 87 2.51 -4.18 -12.58
CA ILE A 87 2.70 -4.59 -11.18
C ILE A 87 4.09 -4.19 -10.69
N VAL A 88 5.14 -4.48 -11.47
CA VAL A 88 6.53 -4.27 -11.04
C VAL A 88 6.79 -2.82 -10.63
N LYS A 89 6.41 -1.85 -11.49
CA LYS A 89 6.64 -0.42 -11.21
C LYS A 89 5.81 0.06 -10.02
N THR A 90 4.59 -0.44 -9.90
CA THR A 90 3.69 -0.08 -8.79
C THR A 90 4.22 -0.61 -7.46
N GLU A 91 4.70 -1.86 -7.40
CA GLU A 91 5.31 -2.42 -6.19
C GLU A 91 6.58 -1.66 -5.79
N ILE A 92 7.44 -1.30 -6.76
CA ILE A 92 8.61 -0.47 -6.47
C ILE A 92 8.18 0.87 -5.87
N ALA A 93 7.18 1.57 -6.45
CA ALA A 93 6.70 2.84 -5.95
C ALA A 93 6.15 2.72 -4.51
N GLN A 94 5.35 1.68 -4.23
CA GLN A 94 4.82 1.40 -2.90
C GLN A 94 5.92 1.14 -1.86
N ARG A 95 6.96 0.37 -2.22
CA ARG A 95 8.03 0.03 -1.26
C ARG A 95 8.99 1.20 -1.02
N LEU A 96 9.24 1.98 -2.05
CA LEU A 96 10.08 3.17 -1.93
C LEU A 96 9.36 4.35 -1.23
N SER A 97 8.02 4.32 -1.09
CA SER A 97 7.26 5.30 -0.30
C SER A 97 7.73 5.40 1.15
N LEU A 98 8.38 4.34 1.64
CA LEU A 98 9.04 4.30 2.94
C LEU A 98 9.99 5.47 3.22
N PHE A 99 10.56 6.08 2.18
CA PHE A 99 11.43 7.24 2.37
C PHE A 99 10.70 8.42 3.00
N ILE A 100 9.40 8.56 2.76
CA ILE A 100 8.58 9.63 3.33
C ILE A 100 8.47 9.49 4.85
N PRO A 101 8.05 8.35 5.44
CA PRO A 101 8.04 8.20 6.89
C PRO A 101 9.44 8.23 7.53
N VAL A 102 10.49 7.78 6.83
CA VAL A 102 11.87 7.90 7.32
C VAL A 102 12.30 9.38 7.33
N SER A 103 12.00 10.15 6.29
CA SER A 103 12.26 11.59 6.27
C SER A 103 11.41 12.32 7.32
N ALA A 104 10.15 11.96 7.48
CA ALA A 104 9.27 12.52 8.50
C ALA A 104 9.76 12.20 9.92
N ALA A 105 10.39 11.04 10.14
CA ALA A 105 11.01 10.68 11.42
C ALA A 105 12.05 11.73 11.83
N PHE A 106 12.83 12.22 10.88
CA PHE A 106 13.80 13.30 11.12
C PHE A 106 13.13 14.66 11.29
N PHE A 107 12.33 15.10 10.29
CA PHE A 107 11.82 16.49 10.26
C PHE A 107 10.67 16.72 11.25
N ILE A 108 9.82 15.71 11.51
CA ILE A 108 8.61 15.85 12.33
C ILE A 108 8.81 15.27 13.73
N PHE A 109 9.49 14.13 13.83
CA PHE A 109 9.68 13.42 15.09
C PHE A 109 11.05 13.68 15.73
N HIS A 110 11.92 14.50 15.08
CA HIS A 110 13.26 14.87 15.53
C HIS A 110 14.15 13.67 15.89
N GLU A 111 13.97 12.55 15.19
CA GLU A 111 14.81 11.36 15.34
C GLU A 111 16.15 11.60 14.63
N ALA A 112 17.27 11.18 15.23
CA ALA A 112 18.57 11.24 14.58
C ALA A 112 18.62 10.28 13.38
N ILE A 113 18.92 10.79 12.18
CA ILE A 113 19.13 9.97 11.00
C ILE A 113 20.63 9.71 10.83
N GLY A 114 21.04 8.43 10.86
CA GLY A 114 22.38 8.03 10.48
C GLY A 114 22.67 8.31 8.99
N VAL A 115 23.94 8.51 8.66
CA VAL A 115 24.41 8.74 7.28
C VAL A 115 23.95 7.62 6.34
N SER A 116 23.94 6.38 6.82
CA SER A 116 23.50 5.19 6.07
C SER A 116 22.04 5.33 5.57
N LYS A 117 21.14 5.83 6.41
CA LYS A 117 19.74 6.05 6.01
C LYS A 117 19.62 7.12 4.93
N LEU A 118 20.43 8.19 5.00
CA LEU A 118 20.49 9.22 3.95
C LEU A 118 20.97 8.64 2.63
N VAL A 119 22.02 7.82 2.64
CA VAL A 119 22.52 7.12 1.45
C VAL A 119 21.45 6.19 0.88
N GLY A 120 20.77 5.42 1.74
CA GLY A 120 19.67 4.56 1.32
C GLY A 120 18.52 5.33 0.64
N ILE A 121 18.14 6.49 1.19
CA ILE A 121 17.13 7.40 0.59
C ILE A 121 17.60 7.91 -0.79
N ALA A 122 18.85 8.33 -0.91
CA ALA A 122 19.41 8.81 -2.18
C ALA A 122 19.41 7.71 -3.25
N VAL A 123 19.88 6.51 -2.92
CA VAL A 123 19.87 5.34 -3.83
C VAL A 123 18.45 4.99 -4.26
N GLY A 124 17.50 5.02 -3.34
CA GLY A 124 16.12 4.72 -3.66
C GLY A 124 15.44 5.80 -4.49
N THR A 125 15.80 7.07 -4.32
CA THR A 125 15.32 8.13 -5.21
C THR A 125 15.77 7.87 -6.65
N VAL A 126 17.03 7.49 -6.85
CA VAL A 126 17.54 7.07 -8.17
C VAL A 126 16.80 5.83 -8.68
N ALA A 127 16.51 4.86 -7.81
CA ALA A 127 15.73 3.67 -8.16
C ALA A 127 14.33 4.02 -8.69
N ILE A 128 13.62 4.96 -8.04
CA ILE A 128 12.32 5.45 -8.52
C ILE A 128 12.45 6.08 -9.90
N LEU A 129 13.41 6.99 -10.08
CA LEU A 129 13.64 7.67 -11.34
C LEU A 129 13.94 6.67 -12.47
N CYS A 130 14.75 5.66 -12.20
CA CYS A 130 15.02 4.58 -13.17
C CYS A 130 13.78 3.70 -13.44
N SER A 131 12.93 3.47 -12.44
CA SER A 131 11.76 2.58 -12.54
C SER A 131 10.58 3.23 -13.25
N ILE A 132 10.35 4.53 -13.04
CA ILE A 132 9.25 5.26 -13.67
C ILE A 132 9.43 5.36 -15.19
N GLY A 133 10.65 5.26 -15.68
CA GLY A 133 10.99 5.10 -17.11
C GLY A 133 10.75 6.35 -17.94
N TRP A 134 11.81 7.00 -18.32
CA TRP A 134 11.82 8.01 -19.39
C TRP A 134 11.60 7.27 -20.71
N LYS A 135 10.47 7.47 -21.38
CA LYS A 135 10.18 6.85 -22.68
C LYS A 135 11.02 7.48 -23.77
N LYS A 136 11.57 6.64 -24.65
CA LYS A 136 11.90 7.07 -26.00
C LYS A 136 10.59 7.47 -26.70
N ALA A 137 10.57 8.68 -27.25
CA ALA A 137 9.49 9.17 -28.11
C ALA A 137 9.19 8.12 -29.19
N GLY A 138 7.98 7.59 -29.24
CA GLY A 138 7.58 6.70 -30.34
C GLY A 138 6.47 5.68 -30.04
N ILE A 139 6.07 5.48 -28.79
CA ILE A 139 4.92 4.60 -28.50
C ILE A 139 3.93 5.40 -27.66
N ALA A 140 2.77 5.65 -28.24
CA ALA A 140 1.66 6.39 -27.64
C ALA A 140 1.05 5.61 -26.45
N GLU A 141 1.63 5.77 -25.28
CA GLU A 141 0.90 5.60 -24.02
C GLU A 141 0.65 7.02 -23.49
N GLY A 142 -0.59 7.30 -23.12
CA GLY A 142 -1.04 8.64 -22.72
C GLY A 142 -0.14 9.33 -21.70
N ASN A 143 0.02 10.62 -21.84
CA ASN A 143 0.89 11.53 -21.05
C ASN A 143 0.64 11.60 -19.52
N GLY A 144 -0.05 10.62 -18.92
CA GLY A 144 -0.43 10.62 -17.51
C GLY A 144 -0.05 9.39 -16.71
N THR A 145 0.58 8.38 -17.31
CA THR A 145 0.74 7.05 -16.68
C THR A 145 1.71 7.03 -15.50
N TRP A 146 2.74 7.86 -15.50
CA TRP A 146 3.71 7.99 -14.41
C TRP A 146 3.15 8.74 -13.18
N GLY A 147 2.15 9.60 -13.38
CA GLY A 147 1.50 10.34 -12.29
C GLY A 147 0.86 9.42 -11.25
N TYR A 148 0.29 8.30 -11.67
CA TYR A 148 -0.28 7.33 -10.72
C TYR A 148 0.78 6.66 -9.85
N ALA A 149 1.95 6.32 -10.40
CA ALA A 149 3.04 5.74 -9.62
C ALA A 149 3.60 6.75 -8.59
N LEU A 150 3.72 8.03 -8.96
CA LEU A 150 4.09 9.10 -8.03
C LEU A 150 3.00 9.33 -6.98
N ALA A 151 1.72 9.33 -7.36
CA ALA A 151 0.62 9.45 -6.42
C ALA A 151 0.62 8.30 -5.41
N VAL A 152 0.94 7.08 -5.86
CA VAL A 152 1.12 5.92 -4.98
C VAL A 152 2.31 6.13 -4.03
N PHE A 153 3.46 6.56 -4.53
CA PHE A 153 4.64 6.83 -3.72
C PHE A 153 4.36 7.84 -2.61
N PHE A 154 3.84 9.01 -2.97
CA PHE A 154 3.52 10.06 -1.98
C PHE A 154 2.35 9.67 -1.08
N GLY A 155 1.29 9.11 -1.64
CA GLY A 155 0.09 8.72 -0.90
C GLY A 155 0.36 7.64 0.13
N MET A 156 1.09 6.58 -0.23
CA MET A 156 1.48 5.54 0.71
C MET A 156 2.39 6.09 1.81
N GLY A 157 3.37 6.92 1.45
CA GLY A 157 4.26 7.52 2.45
C GLY A 157 3.52 8.42 3.45
N VAL A 158 2.55 9.21 3.00
CA VAL A 158 1.70 10.02 3.90
C VAL A 158 0.83 9.12 4.78
N ILE A 159 0.24 8.07 4.24
CA ILE A 159 -0.54 7.08 5.00
C ILE A 159 0.33 6.46 6.10
N ASP A 160 1.56 6.07 5.81
CA ASP A 160 2.48 5.47 6.78
C ASP A 160 2.82 6.45 7.91
N VAL A 161 3.04 7.75 7.60
CA VAL A 161 3.25 8.80 8.62
C VAL A 161 2.01 8.97 9.50
N LEU A 162 0.82 8.98 8.91
CA LEU A 162 -0.43 9.11 9.67
C LEU A 162 -0.68 7.88 10.55
N PHE A 163 -0.42 6.67 10.06
CA PHE A 163 -0.51 5.44 10.88
C PHE A 163 0.52 5.44 12.01
N LYS A 164 1.73 5.95 11.78
CA LYS A 164 2.71 6.14 12.87
C LYS A 164 2.16 7.09 13.94
N LYS A 165 1.55 8.22 13.56
CA LYS A 165 0.91 9.13 14.50
C LYS A 165 -0.23 8.46 15.28
N VAL A 166 -1.09 7.66 14.62
CA VAL A 166 -2.14 6.88 15.28
C VAL A 166 -1.54 5.86 16.26
N ALA A 167 -0.46 5.18 15.89
CA ALA A 167 0.20 4.21 16.77
C ALA A 167 0.86 4.84 18.01
N LEU A 168 1.31 6.10 17.90
CA LEU A 168 1.87 6.86 19.04
C LEU A 168 0.79 7.41 19.97
N TYR A 169 -0.47 7.39 19.56
CA TYR A 169 -1.59 7.86 20.37
C TYR A 169 -1.98 6.78 21.38
N ARG A 170 -1.46 6.90 22.62
CA ARG A 170 -1.54 5.84 23.65
C ARG A 170 -2.89 5.74 24.36
N GLU A 171 -3.75 6.75 24.26
CA GLU A 171 -5.06 6.79 24.92
C GLU A 171 -6.06 5.78 24.35
N VAL A 172 -5.81 5.33 23.10
CA VAL A 172 -6.69 4.40 22.38
C VAL A 172 -5.89 3.22 21.87
N PRO A 173 -6.33 1.96 22.12
CA PRO A 173 -5.67 0.79 21.58
C PRO A 173 -5.61 0.85 20.05
N TYR A 174 -4.46 0.54 19.46
CA TYR A 174 -4.22 0.61 18.02
C TYR A 174 -5.26 -0.20 17.20
N ALA A 175 -5.62 -1.40 17.67
CA ALA A 175 -6.63 -2.23 17.01
C ALA A 175 -8.01 -1.56 16.92
N TYR A 176 -8.39 -0.79 17.95
CA TYR A 176 -9.63 -0.01 17.94
C TYR A 176 -9.56 1.17 16.95
N SER A 177 -8.44 1.88 16.95
CA SER A 177 -8.18 2.96 15.96
C SER A 177 -8.25 2.43 14.53
N MET A 178 -7.64 1.27 14.26
CA MET A 178 -7.68 0.62 12.95
C MET A 178 -9.11 0.27 12.54
N LEU A 179 -9.92 -0.27 13.47
CA LEU A 179 -11.33 -0.57 13.21
C LEU A 179 -12.09 0.70 12.81
N LEU A 180 -11.95 1.79 13.56
CA LEU A 180 -12.60 3.06 13.25
C LEU A 180 -12.17 3.61 11.89
N VAL A 181 -10.87 3.59 11.60
CA VAL A 181 -10.34 4.02 10.29
C VAL A 181 -10.94 3.19 9.15
N PHE A 182 -11.04 1.87 9.28
CA PHE A 182 -11.64 1.03 8.24
C PHE A 182 -13.15 1.26 8.08
N ILE A 183 -13.89 1.48 9.18
CA ILE A 183 -15.32 1.84 9.11
C ILE A 183 -15.48 3.20 8.41
N LEU A 184 -14.69 4.19 8.77
CA LEU A 184 -14.74 5.51 8.13
C LEU A 184 -14.33 5.45 6.65
N ALA A 185 -13.30 4.66 6.30
CA ALA A 185 -12.89 4.43 4.92
C ALA A 185 -13.97 3.68 4.11
N MET A 186 -14.69 2.76 4.75
CA MET A 186 -15.88 2.11 4.16
C MET A 186 -16.95 3.16 3.84
N VAL A 187 -17.30 4.04 4.78
CA VAL A 187 -18.27 5.10 4.55
C VAL A 187 -17.80 6.04 3.44
N ALA A 188 -16.54 6.50 3.48
CA ALA A 188 -15.98 7.39 2.47
C ALA A 188 -16.00 6.76 1.07
N SER A 189 -15.62 5.49 0.96
CA SER A 189 -15.61 4.76 -0.31
C SER A 189 -17.03 4.49 -0.84
N LEU A 190 -18.00 4.22 0.04
CA LEU A 190 -19.42 4.08 -0.33
C LEU A 190 -20.01 5.41 -0.80
N LEU A 191 -19.70 6.52 -0.15
CA LEU A 191 -20.13 7.86 -0.59
C LEU A 191 -19.53 8.18 -1.97
N LEU A 192 -18.26 7.85 -2.19
CA LEU A 192 -17.64 8.04 -3.50
C LEU A 192 -18.30 7.15 -4.58
N LEU A 193 -18.64 5.91 -4.24
CA LEU A 193 -19.35 5.01 -5.14
C LEU A 193 -20.73 5.51 -5.47
N THR A 194 -21.53 5.91 -4.47
CA THR A 194 -22.89 6.42 -4.68
C THR A 194 -22.89 7.68 -5.53
N TYR A 195 -21.96 8.60 -5.26
CA TYR A 195 -21.77 9.80 -6.10
C TYR A 195 -21.47 9.42 -7.57
N ARG A 196 -20.52 8.52 -7.78
CA ARG A 196 -20.15 8.05 -9.14
C ARG A 196 -21.33 7.39 -9.84
N VAL A 197 -22.03 6.46 -9.18
CA VAL A 197 -23.20 5.77 -9.75
C VAL A 197 -24.30 6.77 -10.12
N SER A 198 -24.56 7.78 -9.26
CA SER A 198 -25.56 8.80 -9.53
C SER A 198 -25.22 9.68 -10.75
N VAL A 199 -23.94 10.03 -10.92
CA VAL A 199 -23.46 10.89 -12.03
C VAL A 199 -23.33 10.12 -13.32
N THR A 200 -22.71 8.93 -13.28
CA THR A 200 -22.40 8.14 -14.50
C THR A 200 -23.48 7.13 -14.87
N LYS A 201 -24.50 6.94 -13.99
CA LYS A 201 -25.58 5.93 -14.13
C LYS A 201 -25.03 4.50 -14.33
N GLU A 202 -23.82 4.24 -13.85
CA GLU A 202 -23.19 2.93 -13.93
C GLU A 202 -23.91 1.91 -13.03
N ARG A 203 -24.06 0.70 -13.52
CA ARG A 203 -24.68 -0.39 -12.75
C ARG A 203 -23.62 -1.07 -11.89
N ILE A 204 -23.92 -1.28 -10.61
CA ILE A 204 -23.07 -2.08 -9.72
C ILE A 204 -23.16 -3.53 -10.16
N GLN A 205 -22.02 -4.11 -10.52
CA GLN A 205 -21.93 -5.51 -10.94
C GLN A 205 -21.75 -6.42 -9.72
N PHE A 206 -22.59 -7.43 -9.57
CA PHE A 206 -22.42 -8.41 -8.47
C PHE A 206 -21.04 -9.07 -8.47
N LYS A 207 -20.45 -9.28 -9.64
CA LYS A 207 -19.07 -9.80 -9.75
C LYS A 207 -18.04 -8.94 -9.03
N SER A 208 -18.25 -7.62 -8.93
CA SER A 208 -17.33 -6.72 -8.20
C SER A 208 -17.29 -7.00 -6.69
N VAL A 209 -18.39 -7.49 -6.12
CA VAL A 209 -18.47 -7.86 -4.70
C VAL A 209 -17.53 -9.02 -4.42
N ILE A 210 -17.60 -10.09 -5.21
CA ILE A 210 -16.76 -11.29 -5.04
C ILE A 210 -15.28 -10.93 -5.16
N TRP A 211 -14.92 -10.16 -6.20
CA TRP A 211 -13.54 -9.72 -6.38
C TRP A 211 -13.06 -8.76 -5.29
N GLY A 212 -13.94 -7.91 -4.79
CA GLY A 212 -13.65 -7.01 -3.69
C GLY A 212 -13.48 -7.73 -2.35
N ILE A 213 -14.29 -8.76 -2.08
CA ILE A 213 -14.10 -9.63 -0.91
C ILE A 213 -12.74 -10.34 -1.00
N LEU A 214 -12.42 -10.90 -2.16
CA LEU A 214 -11.13 -11.56 -2.38
C LEU A 214 -9.97 -10.57 -2.16
N LEU A 215 -10.07 -9.37 -2.71
CA LEU A 215 -9.11 -8.30 -2.47
C LEU A 215 -8.95 -7.99 -0.98
N GLY A 216 -10.06 -7.81 -0.26
CA GLY A 216 -10.07 -7.49 1.16
C GLY A 216 -9.47 -8.59 2.04
N LEU A 217 -9.72 -9.86 1.72
CA LEU A 217 -9.13 -10.99 2.43
C LEU A 217 -7.61 -11.01 2.30
N PHE A 218 -7.06 -10.85 1.09
CA PHE A 218 -5.62 -10.82 0.89
C PHE A 218 -4.98 -9.54 1.46
N ASN A 219 -5.65 -8.39 1.34
CA ASN A 219 -5.17 -7.14 1.92
C ASN A 219 -5.11 -7.23 3.45
N PHE A 220 -6.17 -7.73 4.10
CA PHE A 220 -6.15 -7.96 5.54
C PHE A 220 -5.15 -9.04 5.94
N GLY A 221 -5.06 -10.14 5.17
CA GLY A 221 -4.07 -11.20 5.38
C GLY A 221 -2.63 -10.65 5.36
N ASN A 222 -2.31 -9.76 4.42
CA ASN A 222 -1.03 -9.07 4.38
C ASN A 222 -0.75 -8.33 5.71
N ILE A 223 -1.69 -7.52 6.18
CA ILE A 223 -1.56 -6.77 7.44
C ILE A 223 -1.41 -7.72 8.63
N LEU A 224 -2.27 -8.72 8.74
CA LEU A 224 -2.28 -9.68 9.85
C LEU A 224 -0.96 -10.46 9.95
N PHE A 225 -0.48 -11.01 8.84
CA PHE A 225 0.75 -11.80 8.84
C PHE A 225 1.99 -10.94 8.99
N TYR A 226 1.97 -9.69 8.52
CA TYR A 226 3.03 -8.71 8.79
C TYR A 226 3.13 -8.40 10.28
N MET A 227 2.00 -8.16 10.96
CA MET A 227 1.97 -7.97 12.42
C MET A 227 2.47 -9.20 13.16
N LYS A 228 2.02 -10.41 12.77
CA LYS A 228 2.51 -11.67 13.37
C LYS A 228 4.01 -11.88 13.14
N ALA A 229 4.54 -11.46 12.00
CA ALA A 229 5.97 -11.52 11.74
C ALA A 229 6.76 -10.63 12.71
N HIS A 230 6.29 -9.40 12.96
CA HIS A 230 6.90 -8.50 13.95
C HIS A 230 6.81 -9.04 15.39
N GLN A 231 5.71 -9.69 15.75
CA GLN A 231 5.58 -10.34 17.07
C GLN A 231 6.53 -11.54 17.21
N ALA A 232 6.63 -12.38 16.17
CA ALA A 232 7.48 -13.57 16.19
C ALA A 232 8.99 -13.25 16.10
N LEU A 233 9.36 -12.10 15.54
CA LEU A 233 10.73 -11.65 15.37
C LEU A 233 10.95 -10.29 16.06
N SER A 234 10.42 -10.15 17.27
CA SER A 234 10.45 -8.90 18.03
C SER A 234 11.87 -8.35 18.27
N ASN A 235 12.86 -9.24 18.36
CA ASN A 235 14.28 -8.88 18.55
C ASN A 235 14.98 -8.47 17.24
N SER A 236 14.32 -8.64 16.09
CA SER A 236 14.91 -8.36 14.78
C SER A 236 13.89 -7.73 13.81
N PRO A 237 13.31 -6.55 14.16
CA PRO A 237 12.29 -5.90 13.34
C PRO A 237 12.82 -5.52 11.95
N SER A 238 14.11 -5.24 11.81
CA SER A 238 14.76 -4.95 10.53
C SER A 238 14.66 -6.13 9.55
N VAL A 239 14.77 -7.37 10.05
CA VAL A 239 14.65 -8.59 9.23
C VAL A 239 13.24 -8.73 8.65
N VAL A 240 12.21 -8.46 9.46
CA VAL A 240 10.80 -8.49 9.00
C VAL A 240 10.58 -7.43 7.94
N PHE A 241 11.00 -6.22 8.22
CA PHE A 241 10.84 -5.07 7.37
C PHE A 241 11.56 -5.26 6.02
N THR A 242 12.84 -5.65 6.05
CA THR A 242 13.64 -5.91 4.86
C THR A 242 13.08 -7.07 4.06
N GLY A 243 12.77 -8.19 4.74
CA GLY A 243 12.21 -9.37 4.10
C GLY A 243 10.88 -9.07 3.39
N MET A 244 10.01 -8.27 4.02
CA MET A 244 8.75 -7.85 3.42
C MET A 244 8.97 -6.98 2.17
N ASN A 245 9.78 -5.93 2.27
CA ASN A 245 9.98 -4.99 1.16
C ASN A 245 10.70 -5.65 -0.03
N ILE A 246 11.80 -6.36 0.21
CA ILE A 246 12.53 -7.08 -0.84
C ILE A 246 11.67 -8.21 -1.42
N GLY A 247 11.01 -8.98 -0.55
CA GLY A 247 10.16 -10.10 -0.96
C GLY A 247 9.06 -9.66 -1.92
N VAL A 248 8.37 -8.56 -1.61
CA VAL A 248 7.30 -8.02 -2.49
C VAL A 248 7.86 -7.49 -3.81
N ILE A 249 8.99 -6.77 -3.79
CA ILE A 249 9.63 -6.28 -5.02
C ILE A 249 10.01 -7.46 -5.94
N LEU A 250 10.66 -8.48 -5.39
CA LEU A 250 11.11 -9.64 -6.16
C LEU A 250 9.93 -10.51 -6.63
N LEU A 251 8.99 -10.85 -5.76
CA LEU A 251 7.82 -11.66 -6.13
C LEU A 251 6.92 -10.89 -7.10
N GLY A 252 6.74 -9.58 -6.91
CA GLY A 252 6.02 -8.71 -7.85
C GLY A 252 6.68 -8.68 -9.22
N ALA A 253 8.03 -8.64 -9.28
CA ALA A 253 8.76 -8.72 -10.54
C ALA A 253 8.59 -10.10 -11.22
N ILE A 254 8.68 -11.19 -10.47
CA ILE A 254 8.48 -12.56 -10.99
C ILE A 254 7.06 -12.69 -11.57
N VAL A 255 6.06 -12.25 -10.82
CA VAL A 255 4.65 -12.33 -11.24
C VAL A 255 4.35 -11.38 -12.41
N GLY A 256 4.83 -10.13 -12.35
CA GLY A 256 4.62 -9.15 -13.40
C GLY A 256 5.23 -9.59 -14.74
N VAL A 257 6.47 -10.05 -14.72
CA VAL A 257 7.16 -10.52 -15.93
C VAL A 257 6.68 -11.91 -16.37
N GLY A 258 6.63 -12.87 -15.42
CA GLY A 258 6.37 -14.28 -15.75
C GLY A 258 4.90 -14.55 -16.11
N PHE A 259 3.94 -14.02 -15.33
CA PHE A 259 2.50 -14.30 -15.56
C PHE A 259 1.82 -13.28 -16.45
N PHE A 260 2.23 -12.01 -16.37
CA PHE A 260 1.58 -10.92 -17.11
C PHE A 260 2.39 -10.43 -18.29
N GLY A 261 3.57 -10.99 -18.55
CA GLY A 261 4.41 -10.63 -19.70
C GLY A 261 4.89 -9.17 -19.67
N GLU A 262 5.05 -8.57 -18.49
CA GLU A 262 5.48 -7.18 -18.37
C GLU A 262 6.90 -7.03 -18.92
N ARG A 263 7.09 -6.08 -19.85
CA ARG A 263 8.39 -5.81 -20.44
C ARG A 263 9.14 -4.76 -19.65
N LEU A 264 10.23 -5.17 -19.02
CA LEU A 264 11.12 -4.27 -18.29
C LEU A 264 12.22 -3.76 -19.23
N THR A 265 12.35 -2.43 -19.32
CA THR A 265 13.47 -1.78 -19.98
C THR A 265 14.76 -2.02 -19.18
N ARG A 266 15.94 -1.73 -19.76
CA ARG A 266 17.21 -1.79 -19.04
C ARG A 266 17.20 -0.89 -17.80
N LEU A 267 16.64 0.33 -17.91
CA LEU A 267 16.48 1.25 -16.78
C LEU A 267 15.57 0.68 -15.69
N ASN A 268 14.46 0.02 -16.04
CA ASN A 268 13.59 -0.60 -15.04
C ASN A 268 14.30 -1.75 -14.29
N LYS A 269 15.16 -2.53 -14.96
CA LYS A 269 15.96 -3.57 -14.30
C LYS A 269 16.99 -2.98 -13.34
N ILE A 270 17.64 -1.87 -13.73
CA ILE A 270 18.56 -1.13 -12.86
C ILE A 270 17.77 -0.55 -11.67
N GLY A 271 16.60 0.07 -11.89
CA GLY A 271 15.74 0.58 -10.83
C GLY A 271 15.32 -0.51 -9.84
N LEU A 272 14.98 -1.71 -10.33
CA LEU A 272 14.63 -2.87 -9.48
C LEU A 272 15.83 -3.28 -8.59
N ALA A 273 17.02 -3.37 -9.15
CA ALA A 273 18.24 -3.71 -8.40
C ALA A 273 18.57 -2.62 -7.35
N LEU A 274 18.51 -1.35 -7.74
CA LEU A 274 18.74 -0.22 -6.83
C LEU A 274 17.68 -0.15 -5.71
N ALA A 275 16.42 -0.50 -5.99
CA ALA A 275 15.36 -0.55 -4.97
C ALA A 275 15.68 -1.61 -3.90
N VAL A 276 16.15 -2.80 -4.30
CA VAL A 276 16.59 -3.83 -3.36
C VAL A 276 17.79 -3.34 -2.54
N ILE A 277 18.79 -2.76 -3.20
CA ILE A 277 20.01 -2.22 -2.54
C ILE A 277 19.61 -1.11 -1.54
N SER A 278 18.73 -0.19 -1.92
CA SER A 278 18.26 0.87 -1.06
C SER A 278 17.59 0.34 0.22
N VAL A 279 16.71 -0.67 0.07
CA VAL A 279 16.05 -1.29 1.24
C VAL A 279 17.08 -1.97 2.15
N LEU A 280 18.09 -2.64 1.58
CA LEU A 280 19.19 -3.26 2.35
C LEU A 280 19.99 -2.21 3.13
N ILE A 281 20.36 -1.10 2.49
CA ILE A 281 21.10 -0.01 3.15
C ILE A 281 20.30 0.56 4.33
N ILE A 282 18.99 0.85 4.12
CA ILE A 282 18.14 1.41 5.18
C ILE A 282 17.95 0.45 6.34
N ALA A 283 17.94 -0.85 6.08
CA ALA A 283 17.63 -1.86 7.08
C ALA A 283 18.84 -2.31 7.91
N TYR A 284 20.04 -2.33 7.32
CA TYR A 284 21.21 -2.94 7.95
C TYR A 284 22.38 -1.99 8.21
N LEU A 285 22.40 -0.83 7.61
CA LEU A 285 23.41 0.20 7.81
C LEU A 285 22.85 1.44 8.52
#